data_79e266b9e7b895aef4e582ac0f690450
#
_entry.id   79e266b9e7b895aef4e582ac0f690450
#
_cell.length_a   1.000
_cell.length_b   1.000
_cell.length_c   1.000
_cell.angle_alpha   90.00
_cell.angle_beta   90.00
_cell.angle_gamma   90.00
#
_symmetry.space_group_name_H-M   'P 1'
#
loop_
_entity.id
_entity.type
_entity.pdbx_description
1 polymer ?
#
loop_
_entity_poly.entity_id
_entity_poly.type
_entity_poly.pdbx_seq_one_letter_code
_entity_poly.pdbx_strand_id
1 'polypeptide(L)'
;MLRSCLYDLGVTEDGGKEYVLAGVFHHISSDGWSQGILISEFMELYHAHVSGRAASLSSLPLQYADYAVWQRTNLEGTVIEKELNYWQEALDGVNTLQLPTDFVRPAEQSFAGATTSFELSNQLFSGVQSLTQSEGTTVFMTLLTVFKVLLSRYSGQEDICVGTPVANRIQKEMEGMIGCFVNTLA
;
A
#
# COMPACT_ATOMS: atom_id res chain seq x y z
N MET A 1 14.83 11.28 -7.04
CA MET A 1 13.76 10.33 -6.65
C MET A 1 12.36 10.86 -6.93
N LEU A 2 12.18 12.16 -7.03
CA LEU A 2 10.96 12.83 -7.47
C LEU A 2 11.19 13.44 -8.86
N ARG A 3 10.23 13.23 -9.78
CA ARG A 3 10.11 13.95 -11.04
C ARG A 3 8.71 14.52 -11.12
N SER A 4 8.60 15.78 -11.53
CA SER A 4 7.30 16.42 -11.74
C SER A 4 7.26 17.13 -13.09
N CYS A 5 6.09 17.19 -13.68
CA CYS A 5 5.82 17.90 -14.92
C CYS A 5 4.46 18.59 -14.81
N LEU A 6 4.39 19.84 -15.23
CA LEU A 6 3.15 20.59 -15.36
C LEU A 6 2.76 20.61 -16.85
N TYR A 7 1.59 20.07 -17.16
CA TYR A 7 1.02 20.09 -18.50
C TYR A 7 0.00 21.21 -18.61
N ASP A 8 0.14 22.07 -19.61
CA ASP A 8 -0.86 23.06 -19.98
C ASP A 8 -1.86 22.38 -20.94
N LEU A 9 -3.11 22.23 -20.52
CA LEU A 9 -4.18 21.62 -21.31
C LEU A 9 -4.94 22.66 -22.17
N GLY A 10 -4.55 23.94 -22.07
CA GLY A 10 -5.14 24.99 -22.83
C GLY A 10 -6.23 25.77 -22.11
N VAL A 11 -7.17 26.32 -22.88
CA VAL A 11 -8.24 27.18 -22.38
C VAL A 11 -9.53 26.35 -22.27
N THR A 12 -10.17 26.39 -21.13
CA THR A 12 -11.47 25.76 -20.87
C THR A 12 -12.61 26.55 -21.56
N GLU A 13 -13.79 25.96 -21.71
CA GLU A 13 -14.96 26.59 -22.34
C GLU A 13 -15.40 27.90 -21.69
N ASP A 14 -15.15 28.06 -20.38
CA ASP A 14 -15.42 29.27 -19.59
C ASP A 14 -14.28 30.30 -19.66
N GLY A 15 -13.23 30.08 -20.47
CA GLY A 15 -12.10 30.97 -20.66
C GLY A 15 -11.00 30.84 -19.59
N GLY A 16 -11.11 29.89 -18.67
CA GLY A 16 -10.06 29.56 -17.70
C GLY A 16 -8.89 28.82 -18.37
N LYS A 17 -7.79 28.66 -17.64
CA LYS A 17 -6.67 27.79 -18.03
C LYS A 17 -6.67 26.55 -17.17
N GLU A 18 -6.50 25.42 -17.83
CA GLU A 18 -6.42 24.12 -17.16
C GLU A 18 -5.00 23.56 -17.21
N TYR A 19 -4.55 23.03 -16.07
CA TYR A 19 -3.24 22.42 -15.94
C TYR A 19 -3.34 21.08 -15.22
N VAL A 20 -2.50 20.14 -15.62
CA VAL A 20 -2.31 18.88 -14.90
C VAL A 20 -0.89 18.82 -14.37
N LEU A 21 -0.76 18.68 -13.05
CA LEU A 21 0.51 18.39 -12.41
C LEU A 21 0.68 16.88 -12.27
N ALA A 22 1.66 16.33 -12.97
CA ALA A 22 2.07 14.94 -12.82
C ALA A 22 3.30 14.82 -11.93
N GLY A 23 3.26 13.93 -10.94
CA GLY A 23 4.37 13.60 -10.06
C GLY A 23 4.70 12.12 -10.11
N VAL A 24 5.99 11.78 -10.25
CA VAL A 24 6.48 10.41 -10.20
C VAL A 24 7.46 10.28 -9.05
N PHE A 25 7.16 9.38 -8.14
CA PHE A 25 7.96 9.09 -6.96
C PHE A 25 8.52 7.69 -7.04
N HIS A 26 9.80 7.54 -6.69
CA HIS A 26 10.33 6.20 -6.45
C HIS A 26 9.78 5.68 -5.12
N HIS A 27 9.32 4.44 -5.09
CA HIS A 27 8.63 3.89 -3.91
C HIS A 27 9.50 3.86 -2.64
N ILE A 28 10.87 3.88 -2.77
CA ILE A 28 11.78 3.98 -1.63
C ILE A 28 11.62 5.29 -0.82
N SER A 29 11.04 6.33 -1.42
CA SER A 29 10.84 7.64 -0.77
C SER A 29 9.40 7.90 -0.34
N SER A 30 8.45 7.04 -0.70
CA SER A 30 7.02 7.25 -0.45
C SER A 30 6.27 5.93 -0.53
N ASP A 31 5.22 5.80 0.26
CA ASP A 31 4.25 4.71 0.24
C ASP A 31 2.82 5.24 0.03
N GLY A 32 1.83 4.34 0.00
CA GLY A 32 0.44 4.73 -0.21
C GLY A 32 -0.11 5.68 0.86
N TRP A 33 0.31 5.54 2.11
CA TRP A 33 -0.07 6.46 3.20
C TRP A 33 0.51 7.86 2.98
N SER A 34 1.77 7.92 2.59
CA SER A 34 2.50 9.17 2.33
C SER A 34 1.86 10.01 1.22
N GLN A 35 1.15 9.39 0.26
CA GLN A 35 0.50 10.12 -0.84
C GLN A 35 -0.57 11.08 -0.31
N GLY A 36 -1.37 10.65 0.68
CA GLY A 36 -2.39 11.52 1.31
C GLY A 36 -1.78 12.74 1.98
N ILE A 37 -0.67 12.54 2.70
CA ILE A 37 0.07 13.63 3.36
C ILE A 37 0.62 14.61 2.32
N LEU A 38 1.28 14.07 1.30
CA LEU A 38 1.92 14.86 0.25
C LEU A 38 0.90 15.72 -0.52
N ILE A 39 -0.25 15.16 -0.87
CA ILE A 39 -1.33 15.90 -1.54
C ILE A 39 -1.87 17.00 -0.62
N SER A 40 -2.13 16.68 0.65
CA SER A 40 -2.66 17.64 1.62
C SER A 40 -1.70 18.82 1.84
N GLU A 41 -0.42 18.55 2.05
CA GLU A 41 0.60 19.57 2.23
C GLU A 41 0.82 20.41 0.95
N PHE A 42 0.82 19.77 -0.19
CA PHE A 42 0.90 20.46 -1.49
C PHE A 42 -0.27 21.42 -1.67
N MET A 43 -1.49 20.99 -1.39
CA MET A 43 -2.69 21.82 -1.51
C MET A 43 -2.66 23.00 -0.53
N GLU A 44 -2.23 22.78 0.70
CA GLU A 44 -2.07 23.87 1.67
C GLU A 44 -1.03 24.90 1.20
N LEU A 45 0.12 24.45 0.73
CA LEU A 45 1.17 25.32 0.18
C LEU A 45 0.67 26.12 -1.04
N TYR A 46 -0.04 25.44 -1.94
CA TYR A 46 -0.61 26.07 -3.13
C TYR A 46 -1.65 27.15 -2.75
N HIS A 47 -2.61 26.82 -1.89
CA HIS A 47 -3.62 27.77 -1.44
C HIS A 47 -3.01 28.94 -0.67
N ALA A 48 -2.03 28.69 0.18
CA ALA A 48 -1.31 29.73 0.90
C ALA A 48 -0.62 30.70 -0.06
N HIS A 49 0.07 30.16 -1.06
CA HIS A 49 0.75 30.95 -2.08
C HIS A 49 -0.22 31.83 -2.89
N VAL A 50 -1.29 31.22 -3.41
CA VAL A 50 -2.32 31.94 -4.21
C VAL A 50 -3.03 33.03 -3.39
N SER A 51 -3.25 32.79 -2.09
CA SER A 51 -3.92 33.73 -1.19
C SER A 51 -2.98 34.74 -0.54
N GLY A 52 -1.67 34.69 -0.81
CA GLY A 52 -0.68 35.60 -0.22
C GLY A 52 -0.52 35.47 1.29
N ARG A 53 -0.86 34.30 1.86
CA ARG A 53 -0.73 34.02 3.31
C ARG A 53 0.41 33.03 3.58
N ALA A 54 0.84 32.96 4.83
CA ALA A 54 1.73 31.89 5.26
C ALA A 54 1.02 30.54 5.23
N ALA A 55 1.73 29.48 4.86
CA ALA A 55 1.21 28.11 4.94
C ALA A 55 1.14 27.65 6.41
N SER A 56 0.12 26.87 6.72
CA SER A 56 -0.11 26.29 8.05
C SER A 56 0.13 24.79 8.00
N LEU A 57 1.40 24.38 8.01
CA LEU A 57 1.79 22.98 8.08
C LEU A 57 2.15 22.60 9.52
N SER A 58 1.77 21.38 9.92
CA SER A 58 2.18 20.84 11.21
C SER A 58 3.68 20.57 11.23
N SER A 59 4.35 20.95 12.32
CA SER A 59 5.75 20.59 12.51
C SER A 59 5.88 19.08 12.74
N LEU A 60 6.85 18.46 12.10
CA LEU A 60 7.19 17.05 12.36
C LEU A 60 8.17 16.98 13.54
N PRO A 61 7.84 16.25 14.62
CA PRO A 61 8.74 16.05 15.74
C PRO A 61 9.95 15.19 15.38
N LEU A 62 9.79 14.29 14.41
CA LEU A 62 10.81 13.35 13.93
C LEU A 62 10.81 13.33 12.40
N GLN A 63 11.95 12.99 11.83
CA GLN A 63 12.14 12.81 10.39
C GLN A 63 12.32 11.31 10.03
N TYR A 64 12.16 10.96 8.76
CA TYR A 64 12.34 9.57 8.31
C TYR A 64 13.73 9.01 8.66
N ALA A 65 14.77 9.84 8.70
CA ALA A 65 16.11 9.44 9.12
C ALA A 65 16.14 8.96 10.58
N ASP A 66 15.40 9.63 11.47
CA ASP A 66 15.30 9.23 12.89
C ASP A 66 14.62 7.87 13.01
N TYR A 67 13.54 7.64 12.24
CA TYR A 67 12.90 6.33 12.13
C TYR A 67 13.88 5.26 11.64
N ALA A 68 14.68 5.54 10.62
CA ALA A 68 15.62 4.57 10.07
C ALA A 68 16.70 4.16 11.09
N VAL A 69 17.18 5.11 11.89
CA VAL A 69 18.11 4.83 12.99
C VAL A 69 17.42 4.00 14.08
N TRP A 70 16.24 4.44 14.52
CA TRP A 70 15.44 3.71 15.50
C TRP A 70 15.15 2.27 15.06
N GLN A 71 14.71 2.07 13.82
CA GLN A 71 14.40 0.75 13.27
C GLN A 71 15.62 -0.18 13.32
N ARG A 72 16.78 0.29 12.88
CA ARG A 72 18.03 -0.49 12.94
C ARG A 72 18.39 -0.90 14.35
N THR A 73 18.35 0.05 15.29
CA THR A 73 18.68 -0.21 16.69
C THR A 73 17.71 -1.20 17.35
N ASN A 74 16.41 -1.14 17.00
CA ASN A 74 15.38 -2.01 17.60
C ASN A 74 15.27 -3.39 16.92
N LEU A 75 15.77 -3.54 15.70
CA LEU A 75 15.76 -4.80 14.96
C LEU A 75 17.13 -5.51 14.96
N GLU A 76 17.91 -5.33 16.02
CA GLU A 76 19.21 -6.00 16.19
C GLU A 76 19.15 -7.07 17.29
N GLY A 77 20.11 -8.01 17.24
CA GLY A 77 20.32 -9.04 18.26
C GLY A 77 19.12 -9.96 18.44
N THR A 78 18.76 -10.20 19.69
CA THR A 78 17.74 -11.19 20.09
C THR A 78 16.33 -10.87 19.59
N VAL A 79 16.02 -9.61 19.30
CA VAL A 79 14.71 -9.22 18.76
C VAL A 79 14.52 -9.78 17.36
N ILE A 80 15.49 -9.51 16.46
CA ILE A 80 15.41 -10.03 15.10
C ILE A 80 15.48 -11.55 15.03
N GLU A 81 16.30 -12.17 15.91
CA GLU A 81 16.39 -13.63 16.01
C GLU A 81 15.05 -14.26 16.39
N LYS A 82 14.34 -13.67 17.36
CA LYS A 82 13.02 -14.13 17.77
C LYS A 82 12.00 -14.04 16.64
N GLU A 83 11.96 -12.93 15.94
CA GLU A 83 11.05 -12.73 14.81
C GLU A 83 11.37 -13.68 13.64
N LEU A 84 12.65 -13.87 13.34
CA LEU A 84 13.08 -14.83 12.31
C LEU A 84 12.69 -16.25 12.65
N ASN A 85 12.89 -16.69 13.90
CA ASN A 85 12.49 -18.02 14.34
C ASN A 85 10.98 -18.22 14.21
N TYR A 86 10.18 -17.24 14.63
CA TYR A 86 8.72 -17.27 14.46
C TYR A 86 8.33 -17.48 13.00
N TRP A 87 8.90 -16.67 12.08
CA TRP A 87 8.56 -16.78 10.67
C TRP A 87 9.10 -18.06 10.02
N GLN A 88 10.25 -18.56 10.46
CA GLN A 88 10.75 -19.85 10.00
C GLN A 88 9.82 -21.01 10.39
N GLU A 89 9.32 -21.01 11.62
CA GLU A 89 8.35 -22.01 12.07
C GLU A 89 6.99 -21.84 11.39
N ALA A 90 6.49 -20.60 11.28
CA ALA A 90 5.18 -20.31 10.69
C ALA A 90 5.10 -20.61 9.20
N LEU A 91 6.22 -20.52 8.47
CA LEU A 91 6.30 -20.75 7.04
C LEU A 91 6.98 -22.06 6.66
N ASP A 92 7.29 -22.92 7.66
CA ASP A 92 7.89 -24.22 7.38
C ASP A 92 6.96 -25.09 6.56
N GLY A 93 7.51 -25.69 5.50
CA GLY A 93 6.76 -26.54 4.58
C GLY A 93 5.83 -25.82 3.59
N VAL A 94 5.74 -24.49 3.62
CA VAL A 94 4.91 -23.73 2.67
C VAL A 94 5.43 -23.89 1.25
N ASN A 95 4.57 -24.38 0.36
CA ASN A 95 4.89 -24.57 -1.06
C ASN A 95 4.53 -23.35 -1.89
N THR A 96 5.30 -23.11 -2.95
CA THR A 96 4.95 -22.08 -3.92
C THR A 96 3.61 -22.40 -4.59
N LEU A 97 2.71 -21.41 -4.62
CA LEU A 97 1.40 -21.54 -5.25
C LEU A 97 1.55 -21.78 -6.76
N GLN A 98 0.95 -22.88 -7.26
CA GLN A 98 0.95 -23.28 -8.65
C GLN A 98 -0.41 -23.00 -9.29
N LEU A 99 -0.56 -21.78 -9.83
CA LEU A 99 -1.74 -21.42 -10.60
C LEU A 99 -1.60 -21.88 -12.06
N PRO A 100 -2.68 -22.40 -12.68
CA PRO A 100 -2.65 -22.68 -14.11
C PRO A 100 -2.45 -21.36 -14.87
N THR A 101 -1.60 -21.41 -15.89
CA THR A 101 -1.30 -20.24 -16.75
C THR A 101 -1.61 -20.58 -18.19
N ASP A 102 -2.16 -19.64 -18.95
CA ASP A 102 -2.45 -19.79 -20.38
C ASP A 102 -1.18 -19.82 -21.22
N PHE A 103 -0.10 -19.23 -20.70
CA PHE A 103 1.20 -19.14 -21.39
C PHE A 103 2.31 -19.67 -20.49
N VAL A 104 3.35 -20.20 -21.09
CA VAL A 104 4.55 -20.65 -20.38
C VAL A 104 5.24 -19.45 -19.71
N ARG A 105 5.60 -19.60 -18.45
CA ARG A 105 6.37 -18.57 -17.74
C ARG A 105 7.76 -18.44 -18.36
N PRO A 106 8.21 -17.24 -18.72
CA PRO A 106 9.55 -17.03 -19.23
C PRO A 106 10.61 -17.32 -18.17
N ALA A 107 11.82 -17.68 -18.59
CA ALA A 107 12.94 -17.92 -17.69
C ALA A 107 13.37 -16.66 -16.91
N GLU A 108 13.22 -15.49 -17.54
CA GLU A 108 13.45 -14.20 -16.90
C GLU A 108 12.12 -13.53 -16.59
N GLN A 109 11.99 -13.01 -15.38
CA GLN A 109 10.77 -12.31 -14.94
C GLN A 109 10.56 -11.05 -15.76
N SER A 110 9.40 -10.94 -16.42
CA SER A 110 8.91 -9.70 -17.04
C SER A 110 8.11 -8.88 -16.04
N PHE A 111 8.27 -7.56 -16.10
CA PHE A 111 7.43 -6.62 -15.34
C PHE A 111 6.25 -6.09 -16.16
N ALA A 112 6.02 -6.64 -17.36
CA ALA A 112 4.82 -6.34 -18.13
C ALA A 112 3.60 -6.94 -17.44
N GLY A 113 2.57 -6.14 -17.24
CA GLY A 113 1.34 -6.55 -16.57
C GLY A 113 0.16 -5.70 -17.03
N ALA A 114 -1.04 -6.13 -16.63
CA ALA A 114 -2.28 -5.43 -16.86
C ALA A 114 -3.14 -5.47 -15.61
N THR A 115 -4.09 -4.55 -15.52
CA THR A 115 -5.06 -4.48 -14.43
C THR A 115 -6.45 -4.78 -14.98
N THR A 116 -7.17 -5.68 -14.31
CA THR A 116 -8.57 -5.95 -14.56
C THR A 116 -9.38 -5.46 -13.34
N SER A 117 -10.34 -4.58 -13.58
CA SER A 117 -11.25 -4.08 -12.55
C SER A 117 -12.56 -4.83 -12.61
N PHE A 118 -13.15 -5.08 -11.44
CA PHE A 118 -14.49 -5.60 -11.30
C PHE A 118 -15.17 -4.95 -10.10
N GLU A 119 -16.48 -4.95 -10.10
CA GLU A 119 -17.29 -4.39 -9.02
C GLU A 119 -18.17 -5.47 -8.38
N LEU A 120 -18.30 -5.41 -7.07
CA LEU A 120 -19.28 -6.23 -6.35
C LEU A 120 -20.61 -5.49 -6.33
N SER A 121 -21.69 -6.18 -6.70
CA SER A 121 -23.03 -5.60 -6.57
C SER A 121 -23.35 -5.28 -5.10
N ASN A 122 -24.21 -4.29 -4.87
CA ASN A 122 -24.64 -3.93 -3.50
C ASN A 122 -25.27 -5.12 -2.76
N GLN A 123 -26.01 -5.98 -3.47
CA GLN A 123 -26.59 -7.18 -2.89
C GLN A 123 -25.53 -8.16 -2.40
N LEU A 124 -24.50 -8.41 -3.21
CA LEU A 124 -23.40 -9.30 -2.85
C LEU A 124 -22.59 -8.71 -1.68
N PHE A 125 -22.30 -7.42 -1.72
CA PHE A 125 -21.60 -6.76 -0.63
C PHE A 125 -22.36 -6.79 0.69
N SER A 126 -23.68 -6.59 0.67
CA SER A 126 -24.53 -6.73 1.85
C SER A 126 -24.51 -8.17 2.40
N GLY A 127 -24.45 -9.18 1.53
CA GLY A 127 -24.27 -10.57 1.93
C GLY A 127 -22.93 -10.82 2.64
N VAL A 128 -21.84 -10.25 2.09
CA VAL A 128 -20.50 -10.29 2.72
C VAL A 128 -20.54 -9.64 4.10
N GLN A 129 -21.16 -8.45 4.23
CA GLN A 129 -21.28 -7.77 5.53
C GLN A 129 -22.07 -8.59 6.55
N SER A 130 -23.19 -9.20 6.15
CA SER A 130 -23.99 -10.05 7.02
C SER A 130 -23.21 -11.27 7.50
N LEU A 131 -22.47 -11.94 6.61
CA LEU A 131 -21.57 -13.05 6.96
C LEU A 131 -20.47 -12.59 7.92
N THR A 132 -19.85 -11.47 7.63
CA THR A 132 -18.80 -10.87 8.49
C THR A 132 -19.31 -10.65 9.92
N GLN A 133 -20.53 -10.13 10.06
CA GLN A 133 -21.16 -9.90 11.36
C GLN A 133 -21.51 -11.21 12.08
N SER A 134 -22.08 -12.19 11.38
CA SER A 134 -22.46 -13.46 11.98
C SER A 134 -21.27 -14.26 12.50
N GLU A 135 -20.13 -14.19 11.80
CA GLU A 135 -18.91 -14.91 12.15
C GLU A 135 -17.97 -14.10 13.07
N GLY A 136 -18.31 -12.87 13.44
CA GLY A 136 -17.48 -12.02 14.31
C GLY A 136 -16.13 -11.67 13.66
N THR A 137 -16.06 -11.60 12.33
CA THR A 137 -14.84 -11.33 11.56
C THR A 137 -14.81 -9.90 11.01
N THR A 138 -13.74 -9.53 10.32
CA THR A 138 -13.68 -8.29 9.53
C THR A 138 -13.96 -8.58 8.06
N VAL A 139 -14.37 -7.56 7.29
CA VAL A 139 -14.54 -7.69 5.83
C VAL A 139 -13.24 -8.18 5.17
N PHE A 140 -12.09 -7.71 5.65
CA PHE A 140 -10.79 -8.18 5.16
C PHE A 140 -10.60 -9.69 5.40
N MET A 141 -10.87 -10.18 6.60
CA MET A 141 -10.74 -11.61 6.93
C MET A 141 -11.67 -12.47 6.06
N THR A 142 -12.92 -12.04 5.89
CA THR A 142 -13.89 -12.73 5.06
C THR A 142 -13.47 -12.79 3.59
N LEU A 143 -13.05 -11.65 3.02
CA LEU A 143 -12.59 -11.59 1.63
C LEU A 143 -11.29 -12.36 1.41
N LEU A 144 -10.35 -12.30 2.34
CA LEU A 144 -9.11 -13.09 2.27
C LEU A 144 -9.40 -14.58 2.31
N THR A 145 -10.34 -15.02 3.16
CA THR A 145 -10.77 -16.42 3.21
C THR A 145 -11.37 -16.88 1.88
N VAL A 146 -12.27 -16.08 1.29
CA VAL A 146 -12.86 -16.38 -0.03
C VAL A 146 -11.77 -16.43 -1.10
N PHE A 147 -10.82 -15.50 -1.06
CA PHE A 147 -9.69 -15.49 -1.99
C PHE A 147 -8.81 -16.74 -1.85
N LYS A 148 -8.50 -17.18 -0.63
CA LYS A 148 -7.75 -18.43 -0.39
C LYS A 148 -8.53 -19.65 -0.88
N VAL A 149 -9.85 -19.71 -0.68
CA VAL A 149 -10.70 -20.78 -1.25
C VAL A 149 -10.64 -20.77 -2.78
N LEU A 150 -10.70 -19.60 -3.41
CA LEU A 150 -10.56 -19.49 -4.86
C LEU A 150 -9.20 -20.02 -5.35
N LEU A 151 -8.11 -19.59 -4.71
CA LEU A 151 -6.76 -20.04 -5.05
C LEU A 151 -6.61 -21.56 -4.88
N SER A 152 -7.17 -22.13 -3.81
CA SER A 152 -7.19 -23.57 -3.56
C SER A 152 -7.91 -24.32 -4.68
N ARG A 153 -9.06 -23.82 -5.13
CA ARG A 153 -9.84 -24.44 -6.22
C ARG A 153 -9.11 -24.44 -7.54
N TYR A 154 -8.34 -23.37 -7.84
CA TYR A 154 -7.57 -23.28 -9.08
C TYR A 154 -6.26 -24.06 -9.04
N SER A 155 -5.58 -24.10 -7.90
CA SER A 155 -4.27 -24.76 -7.77
C SER A 155 -4.33 -26.23 -7.34
N GLY A 156 -5.46 -26.63 -6.69
CA GLY A 156 -5.54 -27.95 -6.03
C GLY A 156 -4.72 -28.03 -4.74
N GLN A 157 -4.12 -26.93 -4.27
CA GLN A 157 -3.35 -26.87 -3.04
C GLN A 157 -4.23 -26.46 -1.86
N GLU A 158 -3.97 -27.02 -0.69
CA GLU A 158 -4.71 -26.71 0.54
C GLU A 158 -3.96 -25.71 1.43
N ASP A 159 -2.62 -25.73 1.39
CA ASP A 159 -1.78 -24.77 2.10
C ASP A 159 -1.41 -23.60 1.20
N ILE A 160 -1.95 -22.41 1.51
CA ILE A 160 -1.82 -21.22 0.68
C ILE A 160 -1.36 -20.04 1.53
N CYS A 161 -0.16 -19.59 1.26
CA CYS A 161 0.39 -18.36 1.86
C CYS A 161 0.06 -17.16 0.98
N VAL A 162 -0.49 -16.10 1.59
CA VAL A 162 -0.82 -14.84 0.94
C VAL A 162 -0.10 -13.72 1.65
N GLY A 163 0.74 -12.99 0.92
CA GLY A 163 1.39 -11.78 1.43
C GLY A 163 0.42 -10.59 1.44
N THR A 164 0.35 -9.88 2.56
CA THR A 164 -0.44 -8.66 2.69
C THR A 164 0.43 -7.48 3.10
N PRO A 165 0.31 -6.32 2.42
CA PRO A 165 1.01 -5.12 2.83
C PRO A 165 0.38 -4.52 4.10
N VAL A 166 1.23 -4.01 5.00
CA VAL A 166 0.82 -3.25 6.18
C VAL A 166 1.51 -1.90 6.19
N ALA A 167 0.81 -0.87 6.66
CA ALA A 167 1.34 0.51 6.69
C ALA A 167 2.55 0.67 7.61
N ASN A 168 2.68 -0.20 8.62
CA ASN A 168 3.80 -0.27 9.56
C ASN A 168 4.12 1.05 10.29
N ARG A 169 3.10 1.91 10.47
CA ARG A 169 3.20 3.17 11.22
C ARG A 169 2.70 2.92 12.65
N ILE A 170 3.52 2.25 13.45
CA ILE A 170 3.18 1.77 14.80
C ILE A 170 3.25 2.86 15.88
N GLN A 171 3.83 4.01 15.57
CA GLN A 171 3.95 5.15 16.47
C GLN A 171 3.21 6.34 15.86
N LYS A 172 2.55 7.13 16.71
CA LYS A 172 1.79 8.32 16.27
C LYS A 172 2.66 9.34 15.54
N GLU A 173 3.91 9.46 15.96
CA GLU A 173 4.90 10.35 15.36
C GLU A 173 5.23 9.98 13.89
N MET A 174 4.98 8.74 13.48
CA MET A 174 5.19 8.27 12.11
C MET A 174 4.04 8.63 11.17
N GLU A 175 2.85 8.91 11.70
CA GLU A 175 1.64 9.14 10.89
C GLU A 175 1.78 10.34 9.95
N GLY A 176 2.48 11.39 10.37
CA GLY A 176 2.71 12.60 9.58
C GLY A 176 3.94 12.56 8.67
N MET A 177 4.76 11.53 8.71
CA MET A 177 5.99 11.48 7.92
C MET A 177 5.73 10.99 6.48
N ILE A 178 6.46 11.53 5.52
CA ILE A 178 6.56 11.00 4.16
C ILE A 178 7.76 10.06 4.10
N GLY A 179 7.54 8.82 3.67
CA GLY A 179 8.56 7.79 3.58
C GLY A 179 8.02 6.43 3.18
N CYS A 180 8.88 5.44 3.01
CA CYS A 180 8.51 4.06 2.73
C CYS A 180 8.52 3.26 4.04
N PHE A 181 7.37 3.16 4.69
CA PHE A 181 7.20 2.38 5.93
C PHE A 181 6.57 1.01 5.68
N VAL A 182 5.96 0.83 4.51
CA VAL A 182 5.21 -0.38 4.18
C VAL A 182 6.07 -1.64 4.41
N ASN A 183 5.46 -2.64 5.02
CA ASN A 183 6.01 -3.97 5.17
C ASN A 183 5.03 -5.00 4.64
N THR A 184 5.47 -6.23 4.41
CA THR A 184 4.63 -7.33 3.96
C THR A 184 4.64 -8.43 5.01
N LEU A 185 3.43 -8.88 5.37
CA LEU A 185 3.22 -10.01 6.27
C LEU A 185 2.63 -11.18 5.49
N ALA A 186 2.95 -12.38 5.90
CA ALA A 186 2.40 -13.61 5.35
C ALA A 186 1.18 -14.09 6.18
#